data_a9de1ee9c720791cf0b466566b64b2c2
#
_entry.id   a9de1ee9c720791cf0b466566b64b2c2
#
_cell.length_a   1.000
_cell.length_b   1.000
_cell.length_c   1.000
_cell.angle_alpha   90.00
_cell.angle_beta   90.00
_cell.angle_gamma   90.00
#
_symmetry.space_group_name_H-M   'P 1'
#
loop_
_entity.id
_entity.type
_entity.pdbx_description
1 polymer ?
#
loop_
_entity_poly.entity_id
_entity_poly.type
_entity_poly.pdbx_seq_one_letter_code
_entity_poly.pdbx_strand_id
1 'polypeptide(L)'
;MSLATAQSARGPAKRRFRDTQIEMAHGAGGKASRRLIDGLIAPHFANPVLDAMADAARLPFGGATLATTADGFVVKPLQFPGGSIGELAVNGTLNDLAVSGAKPLALMATFILEAGLDVAVLEREIAAMATAAGRAGVPILGGDTKVVEHGMADGMYVSTFGIGTVDARVRLDPESIRPGDRVLLSGPIGDHGITILLARGELALEADLRSDTRSVWPYVEALLELCAADIRWMRDPTRGGVATALNELIDGSPYGIALFEEALPVNDMVRGACELLGLDVLHIANEGQFLAVVAPGAEDAALATLRAMPGGERATCIGEVRTEPRARVLGVSSFGGTRVIDMLVGDPLPRIC
;
A
#
# COMPACT_ATOMS: atom_id res chain seq x y z
N MET A 1 -18.51 18.76 -20.92
CA MET A 1 -17.25 19.53 -20.68
C MET A 1 -16.11 18.71 -21.25
N SER A 2 -15.41 19.23 -22.27
CA SER A 2 -14.28 18.57 -22.94
C SER A 2 -13.09 18.49 -21.99
N LEU A 3 -12.51 17.28 -21.83
CA LEU A 3 -11.21 17.09 -21.21
C LEU A 3 -10.16 17.77 -22.12
N ALA A 4 -9.74 18.96 -21.77
CA ALA A 4 -8.77 19.72 -22.53
C ALA A 4 -7.44 18.95 -22.56
N THR A 5 -6.92 18.72 -23.78
CA THR A 5 -5.63 18.14 -24.08
C THR A 5 -4.49 18.99 -23.52
N ALA A 6 -4.01 18.65 -22.32
CA ALA A 6 -2.69 19.07 -21.87
C ALA A 6 -1.66 18.16 -22.58
N GLN A 7 -0.82 18.76 -23.43
CA GLN A 7 0.32 18.05 -24.05
C GLN A 7 1.29 17.65 -22.95
N SER A 8 1.31 16.36 -22.63
CA SER A 8 2.27 15.72 -21.73
C SER A 8 3.68 15.88 -22.31
N ALA A 9 4.60 16.40 -21.52
CA ALA A 9 6.03 16.31 -21.80
C ALA A 9 6.39 14.81 -21.83
N ARG A 10 6.84 14.31 -22.98
CA ARG A 10 7.22 12.90 -23.18
C ARG A 10 8.38 12.57 -22.23
N GLY A 11 8.08 11.87 -21.16
CA GLY A 11 9.10 11.17 -20.38
C GLY A 11 9.89 10.15 -21.21
N PRO A 12 10.99 9.58 -20.68
CA PRO A 12 11.82 8.63 -21.42
C PRO A 12 10.95 7.50 -21.99
N ALA A 13 11.20 7.12 -23.24
CA ALA A 13 10.42 6.13 -23.98
C ALA A 13 10.19 4.87 -23.14
N LYS A 14 8.94 4.65 -22.67
CA LYS A 14 8.57 3.50 -21.87
C LYS A 14 8.92 2.22 -22.64
N ARG A 15 9.73 1.34 -22.04
CA ARG A 15 10.16 0.10 -22.68
C ARG A 15 8.96 -0.81 -22.89
N ARG A 16 8.75 -1.28 -24.12
CA ARG A 16 7.68 -2.24 -24.44
C ARG A 16 7.88 -3.52 -23.63
N PHE A 17 6.80 -4.05 -23.06
CA PHE A 17 6.75 -5.37 -22.43
C PHE A 17 7.09 -6.45 -23.48
N ARG A 18 7.98 -7.39 -23.12
CA ARG A 18 8.50 -8.41 -24.05
C ARG A 18 8.36 -9.84 -23.56
N ASP A 19 7.94 -10.03 -22.31
CA ASP A 19 7.78 -11.37 -21.75
C ASP A 19 6.64 -12.07 -22.49
N THR A 20 6.81 -13.36 -22.78
CA THR A 20 5.88 -14.13 -23.61
C THR A 20 4.75 -14.76 -22.79
N GLN A 21 4.89 -14.80 -21.48
CA GLN A 21 3.93 -15.36 -20.51
C GLN A 21 3.85 -14.48 -19.26
N ILE A 22 2.71 -14.55 -18.60
CA ILE A 22 2.54 -13.92 -17.30
C ILE A 22 3.00 -14.90 -16.23
N GLU A 23 3.83 -14.41 -15.31
CA GLU A 23 4.40 -15.16 -14.20
C GLU A 23 4.01 -14.51 -12.87
N MET A 24 4.19 -15.23 -11.76
CA MET A 24 3.90 -14.73 -10.40
C MET A 24 4.57 -13.39 -10.09
N ALA A 25 5.82 -13.21 -10.57
CA ALA A 25 6.58 -11.97 -10.40
C ALA A 25 5.87 -10.72 -10.98
N HIS A 26 4.99 -10.88 -11.97
CA HIS A 26 4.24 -9.76 -12.54
C HIS A 26 3.11 -9.25 -11.64
N GLY A 27 2.72 -10.00 -10.62
CA GLY A 27 1.75 -9.58 -9.59
C GLY A 27 2.38 -9.09 -8.28
N ALA A 28 3.72 -9.12 -8.18
CA ALA A 28 4.46 -9.00 -6.92
C ALA A 28 4.65 -7.57 -6.38
N GLY A 29 4.25 -6.52 -7.11
CA GLY A 29 4.47 -5.13 -6.71
C GLY A 29 5.90 -4.60 -6.95
N GLY A 30 6.80 -5.41 -7.54
CA GLY A 30 8.19 -5.02 -7.81
C GLY A 30 8.46 -4.63 -9.27
N LYS A 31 9.73 -4.69 -9.68
CA LYS A 31 10.19 -4.31 -11.05
C LYS A 31 9.48 -5.07 -12.17
N ALA A 32 9.10 -6.34 -11.96
CA ALA A 32 8.38 -7.11 -12.96
C ALA A 32 6.95 -6.59 -13.17
N SER A 33 6.21 -6.33 -12.08
CA SER A 33 4.89 -5.70 -12.11
C SER A 33 4.93 -4.35 -12.82
N ARG A 34 5.90 -3.53 -12.47
CA ARG A 34 6.08 -2.22 -13.11
C ARG A 34 6.34 -2.33 -14.61
N ARG A 35 7.18 -3.29 -15.07
CA ARG A 35 7.39 -3.52 -16.50
C ARG A 35 6.10 -3.93 -17.23
N LEU A 36 5.28 -4.77 -16.61
CA LEU A 36 3.98 -5.17 -17.16
C LEU A 36 3.04 -3.98 -17.28
N ILE A 37 2.90 -3.21 -16.21
CA ILE A 37 1.99 -2.06 -16.15
C ILE A 37 2.46 -0.99 -17.15
N ASP A 38 3.70 -0.52 -17.05
CA ASP A 38 4.22 0.57 -17.88
C ASP A 38 4.40 0.17 -19.35
N GLY A 39 4.74 -1.10 -19.61
CA GLY A 39 5.09 -1.57 -20.95
C GLY A 39 3.93 -2.17 -21.75
N LEU A 40 2.84 -2.58 -21.07
CA LEU A 40 1.69 -3.23 -21.72
C LEU A 40 0.35 -2.58 -21.30
N ILE A 41 0.02 -2.52 -20.01
CA ILE A 41 -1.33 -2.16 -19.55
C ILE A 41 -1.59 -0.66 -19.71
N ALA A 42 -0.81 0.17 -19.06
CA ALA A 42 -1.01 1.62 -19.04
C ALA A 42 -1.01 2.27 -20.43
N PRO A 43 -0.19 1.84 -21.42
CA PRO A 43 -0.24 2.42 -22.76
C PRO A 43 -1.58 2.22 -23.49
N HIS A 44 -2.35 1.17 -23.17
CA HIS A 44 -3.66 0.95 -23.74
C HIS A 44 -4.77 1.79 -23.10
N PHE A 45 -4.57 2.25 -21.87
CA PHE A 45 -5.52 3.06 -21.11
C PHE A 45 -5.04 4.51 -20.89
N ALA A 46 -4.00 4.94 -21.59
CA ALA A 46 -3.32 6.21 -21.38
C ALA A 46 -4.29 7.40 -21.30
N ASN A 47 -4.23 8.10 -20.19
CA ASN A 47 -4.93 9.36 -19.94
C ASN A 47 -4.23 10.14 -18.83
N PRO A 48 -4.45 11.47 -18.73
CA PRO A 48 -3.73 12.31 -17.75
C PRO A 48 -3.94 11.92 -16.28
N VAL A 49 -5.06 11.26 -15.94
CA VAL A 49 -5.34 10.80 -14.58
C VAL A 49 -4.52 9.55 -14.26
N LEU A 50 -4.49 8.58 -15.17
CA LEU A 50 -3.72 7.35 -15.01
C LEU A 50 -2.20 7.61 -15.02
N ASP A 51 -1.74 8.60 -15.78
CA ASP A 51 -0.30 8.91 -15.88
C ASP A 51 0.33 9.32 -14.54
N ALA A 52 -0.47 9.75 -13.57
CA ALA A 52 -0.02 10.05 -12.21
C ALA A 52 0.41 8.80 -11.42
N MET A 53 -0.06 7.60 -11.80
CA MET A 53 0.25 6.30 -11.16
C MET A 53 0.13 6.34 -9.62
N ALA A 54 -0.83 7.12 -9.10
CA ALA A 54 -1.13 7.24 -7.68
C ALA A 54 -2.03 6.09 -7.20
N ASP A 55 -2.11 5.87 -5.87
CA ASP A 55 -2.94 4.81 -5.27
C ASP A 55 -4.43 4.97 -5.59
N ALA A 56 -4.91 6.21 -5.68
CA ALA A 56 -6.26 6.48 -6.18
C ALA A 56 -6.26 7.51 -7.31
N ALA A 57 -7.09 7.28 -8.31
CA ALA A 57 -7.34 8.22 -9.39
C ALA A 57 -8.16 9.42 -8.87
N ARG A 58 -7.77 10.65 -9.25
CA ARG A 58 -8.42 11.90 -8.81
C ARG A 58 -9.18 12.55 -9.95
N LEU A 59 -10.48 12.79 -9.75
CA LEU A 59 -11.38 13.33 -10.74
C LEU A 59 -12.07 14.60 -10.23
N PRO A 60 -11.95 15.76 -10.92
CA PRO A 60 -12.75 16.93 -10.60
C PRO A 60 -14.25 16.66 -10.79
N PHE A 61 -15.06 16.96 -9.78
CA PHE A 61 -16.51 16.75 -9.83
C PHE A 61 -17.26 17.79 -8.99
N GLY A 62 -18.09 18.62 -9.62
CA GLY A 62 -19.01 19.53 -8.94
C GLY A 62 -18.36 20.52 -7.96
N GLY A 63 -17.10 20.95 -8.20
CA GLY A 63 -16.35 21.85 -7.30
C GLY A 63 -15.54 21.10 -6.22
N ALA A 64 -15.66 19.77 -6.14
CA ALA A 64 -14.84 18.90 -5.31
C ALA A 64 -13.88 18.06 -6.18
N THR A 65 -13.00 17.31 -5.54
CA THR A 65 -12.19 16.26 -6.19
C THR A 65 -12.60 14.92 -5.60
N LEU A 66 -12.99 13.99 -6.45
CA LEU A 66 -13.22 12.59 -6.06
C LEU A 66 -11.93 11.81 -6.23
N ALA A 67 -11.70 10.88 -5.30
CA ALA A 67 -10.72 9.82 -5.43
C ALA A 67 -11.43 8.49 -5.67
N THR A 68 -10.85 7.62 -6.49
CA THR A 68 -11.38 6.28 -6.76
C THR A 68 -10.23 5.32 -6.95
N THR A 69 -10.36 4.13 -6.38
CA THR A 69 -9.40 3.03 -6.51
C THR A 69 -10.13 1.70 -6.67
N ALA A 70 -9.42 0.68 -7.13
CA ALA A 70 -9.90 -0.69 -7.24
C ALA A 70 -8.77 -1.68 -6.95
N ASP A 71 -9.04 -2.64 -6.07
CA ASP A 71 -8.11 -3.67 -5.67
C ASP A 71 -8.66 -5.07 -5.88
N GLY A 72 -7.73 -6.03 -6.02
CA GLY A 72 -8.03 -7.45 -6.08
C GLY A 72 -7.28 -8.23 -5.02
N PHE A 73 -8.00 -9.03 -4.23
CA PHE A 73 -7.47 -9.78 -3.10
C PHE A 73 -7.49 -11.28 -3.38
N VAL A 74 -6.32 -11.91 -3.24
CA VAL A 74 -6.08 -13.32 -3.56
C VAL A 74 -5.27 -14.02 -2.45
N VAL A 75 -5.34 -13.51 -1.22
CA VAL A 75 -4.56 -14.02 -0.08
C VAL A 75 -4.83 -15.49 0.19
N LYS A 76 -3.80 -16.21 0.57
CA LYS A 76 -3.87 -17.60 1.02
C LYS A 76 -3.02 -17.80 2.29
N PRO A 77 -3.61 -18.36 3.37
CA PRO A 77 -5.01 -18.82 3.52
C PRO A 77 -6.02 -17.66 3.57
N LEU A 78 -7.30 -17.96 3.37
CA LEU A 78 -8.40 -16.96 3.43
C LEU A 78 -8.54 -16.34 4.82
N GLN A 79 -8.22 -17.12 5.88
CA GLN A 79 -8.19 -16.67 7.27
C GLN A 79 -6.78 -16.82 7.83
N PHE A 80 -6.36 -15.84 8.57
CA PHE A 80 -5.03 -15.79 9.18
C PHE A 80 -5.10 -15.10 10.56
N PRO A 81 -4.11 -15.24 11.41
CA PRO A 81 -4.07 -14.52 12.68
C PRO A 81 -4.18 -13.01 12.46
N GLY A 82 -5.17 -12.37 13.06
CA GLY A 82 -5.38 -10.93 12.97
C GLY A 82 -6.30 -10.47 11.84
N GLY A 83 -6.77 -11.36 10.96
CA GLY A 83 -7.70 -10.96 9.89
C GLY A 83 -8.13 -12.06 8.96
N SER A 84 -8.76 -11.67 7.86
CA SER A 84 -9.18 -12.55 6.78
C SER A 84 -9.27 -11.79 5.47
N ILE A 85 -9.48 -12.52 4.36
CA ILE A 85 -9.65 -11.89 3.03
C ILE A 85 -10.78 -10.86 3.02
N GLY A 86 -11.87 -11.11 3.77
CA GLY A 86 -13.00 -10.19 3.85
C GLY A 86 -12.62 -8.87 4.52
N GLU A 87 -11.93 -8.91 5.66
CA GLU A 87 -11.45 -7.71 6.36
C GLU A 87 -10.38 -6.97 5.56
N LEU A 88 -9.44 -7.73 4.99
CA LEU A 88 -8.35 -7.21 4.16
C LEU A 88 -8.89 -6.45 2.94
N ALA A 89 -9.88 -6.99 2.24
CA ALA A 89 -10.47 -6.37 1.05
C ALA A 89 -11.13 -5.02 1.33
N VAL A 90 -11.71 -4.85 2.51
CA VAL A 90 -12.26 -3.56 2.93
C VAL A 90 -11.14 -2.60 3.31
N ASN A 91 -10.23 -3.03 4.18
CA ASN A 91 -9.19 -2.15 4.72
C ASN A 91 -8.22 -1.67 3.61
N GLY A 92 -7.75 -2.56 2.72
CA GLY A 92 -6.82 -2.19 1.64
C GLY A 92 -7.37 -1.09 0.75
N THR A 93 -8.59 -1.26 0.22
CA THR A 93 -9.22 -0.24 -0.63
C THR A 93 -9.50 1.07 0.12
N LEU A 94 -9.85 1.01 1.42
CA LEU A 94 -9.99 2.22 2.24
C LEU A 94 -8.64 2.90 2.47
N ASN A 95 -7.56 2.13 2.58
CA ASN A 95 -6.21 2.64 2.81
C ASN A 95 -5.68 3.40 1.58
N ASP A 96 -5.91 2.90 0.37
CA ASP A 96 -5.60 3.62 -0.87
C ASP A 96 -6.27 5.00 -0.93
N LEU A 97 -7.57 5.05 -0.60
CA LEU A 97 -8.30 6.32 -0.53
C LEU A 97 -7.70 7.23 0.54
N ALA A 98 -7.40 6.68 1.72
CA ALA A 98 -6.84 7.44 2.84
C ALA A 98 -5.49 8.06 2.48
N VAL A 99 -4.53 7.27 1.98
CA VAL A 99 -3.19 7.79 1.64
C VAL A 99 -3.22 8.73 0.44
N SER A 100 -4.30 8.71 -0.35
CA SER A 100 -4.58 9.72 -1.36
C SER A 100 -5.19 11.01 -0.78
N GLY A 101 -5.32 11.13 0.55
CA GLY A 101 -5.90 12.28 1.23
C GLY A 101 -7.43 12.38 1.05
N ALA A 102 -8.09 11.26 0.79
CA ALA A 102 -9.52 11.22 0.51
C ALA A 102 -10.30 10.55 1.65
N LYS A 103 -11.33 11.21 2.13
CA LYS A 103 -12.31 10.62 3.04
C LYS A 103 -13.12 9.57 2.29
N PRO A 104 -13.06 8.29 2.71
CA PRO A 104 -13.85 7.24 2.10
C PRO A 104 -15.35 7.50 2.22
N LEU A 105 -16.11 7.27 1.15
CA LEU A 105 -17.56 7.48 1.11
C LEU A 105 -18.33 6.17 0.96
N ALA A 106 -17.87 5.29 0.10
CA ALA A 106 -18.55 4.04 -0.22
C ALA A 106 -17.61 3.04 -0.87
N LEU A 107 -17.98 1.76 -0.77
CA LEU A 107 -17.34 0.64 -1.45
C LEU A 107 -18.34 -0.11 -2.33
N MET A 108 -17.82 -0.82 -3.33
CA MET A 108 -18.47 -1.92 -4.04
C MET A 108 -17.58 -3.16 -3.94
N ALA A 109 -18.17 -4.36 -3.98
CA ALA A 109 -17.41 -5.60 -3.87
C ALA A 109 -17.84 -6.62 -4.92
N THR A 110 -16.88 -7.27 -5.57
CA THR A 110 -17.11 -8.36 -6.51
C THR A 110 -16.46 -9.63 -5.99
N PHE A 111 -17.19 -10.73 -6.05
CA PHE A 111 -16.76 -12.04 -5.59
C PHE A 111 -16.60 -13.00 -6.76
N ILE A 112 -15.45 -13.68 -6.82
CA ILE A 112 -15.23 -14.85 -7.67
C ILE A 112 -15.12 -16.04 -6.74
N LEU A 113 -16.12 -16.92 -6.77
CA LEU A 113 -16.27 -18.06 -5.88
C LEU A 113 -15.97 -19.35 -6.63
N GLU A 114 -15.30 -20.28 -6.00
CA GLU A 114 -15.10 -21.63 -6.53
C GLU A 114 -16.28 -22.52 -6.18
N ALA A 115 -16.78 -23.28 -7.16
CA ALA A 115 -17.82 -24.29 -6.90
C ALA A 115 -17.31 -25.32 -5.89
N GLY A 116 -18.07 -25.54 -4.81
CA GLY A 116 -17.66 -26.37 -3.69
C GLY A 116 -17.10 -25.63 -2.49
N LEU A 117 -16.93 -24.32 -2.56
CA LEU A 117 -16.64 -23.51 -1.38
C LEU A 117 -17.73 -23.69 -0.32
N ASP A 118 -17.34 -23.99 0.93
CA ASP A 118 -18.28 -24.10 2.04
C ASP A 118 -18.96 -22.74 2.29
N VAL A 119 -20.29 -22.75 2.34
CA VAL A 119 -21.10 -21.57 2.61
C VAL A 119 -20.74 -20.93 3.96
N ALA A 120 -20.37 -21.72 4.96
CA ALA A 120 -19.94 -21.18 6.24
C ALA A 120 -18.64 -20.39 6.17
N VAL A 121 -17.73 -20.72 5.23
CA VAL A 121 -16.53 -19.92 4.94
C VAL A 121 -16.95 -18.60 4.31
N LEU A 122 -17.78 -18.63 3.28
CA LEU A 122 -18.27 -17.42 2.62
C LEU A 122 -19.00 -16.49 3.61
N GLU A 123 -19.88 -17.05 4.45
CA GLU A 123 -20.64 -16.27 5.45
C GLU A 123 -19.69 -15.53 6.43
N ARG A 124 -18.63 -16.20 6.89
CA ARG A 124 -17.63 -15.57 7.77
C ARG A 124 -16.92 -14.41 7.09
N GLU A 125 -16.51 -14.59 5.83
CA GLU A 125 -15.81 -13.55 5.10
C GLU A 125 -16.71 -12.34 4.79
N ILE A 126 -17.97 -12.57 4.43
CA ILE A 126 -18.97 -11.50 4.26
C ILE A 126 -19.22 -10.76 5.60
N ALA A 127 -19.31 -11.50 6.71
CA ALA A 127 -19.47 -10.90 8.04
C ALA A 127 -18.24 -10.08 8.45
N ALA A 128 -17.03 -10.55 8.12
CA ALA A 128 -15.77 -9.81 8.33
C ALA A 128 -15.75 -8.51 7.55
N MET A 129 -16.13 -8.55 6.25
CA MET A 129 -16.29 -7.35 5.40
C MET A 129 -17.28 -6.36 6.00
N ALA A 130 -18.47 -6.83 6.38
CA ALA A 130 -19.51 -5.98 6.97
C ALA A 130 -19.04 -5.34 8.26
N THR A 131 -18.28 -6.07 9.08
CA THR A 131 -17.71 -5.57 10.33
C THR A 131 -16.66 -4.50 10.08
N ALA A 132 -15.74 -4.72 9.14
CA ALA A 132 -14.68 -3.75 8.78
C ALA A 132 -15.30 -2.48 8.20
N ALA A 133 -16.24 -2.61 7.27
CA ALA A 133 -16.97 -1.49 6.66
C ALA A 133 -17.76 -0.69 7.72
N GLY A 134 -18.41 -1.40 8.65
CA GLY A 134 -19.15 -0.79 9.77
C GLY A 134 -18.23 -0.02 10.72
N ARG A 135 -17.05 -0.54 11.06
CA ARG A 135 -16.03 0.16 11.87
C ARG A 135 -15.54 1.44 11.19
N ALA A 136 -15.37 1.40 9.87
CA ALA A 136 -14.96 2.55 9.10
C ALA A 136 -16.09 3.56 8.83
N GLY A 137 -17.34 3.19 9.13
CA GLY A 137 -18.52 4.00 8.81
C GLY A 137 -18.77 4.13 7.29
N VAL A 138 -18.29 3.17 6.47
CA VAL A 138 -18.34 3.21 5.01
C VAL A 138 -19.25 2.10 4.50
N PRO A 139 -20.37 2.39 3.82
CA PRO A 139 -21.29 1.38 3.31
C PRO A 139 -20.72 0.65 2.09
N ILE A 140 -21.02 -0.64 1.98
CA ILE A 140 -20.87 -1.42 0.73
C ILE A 140 -22.20 -1.29 -0.03
N LEU A 141 -22.17 -0.63 -1.18
CA LEU A 141 -23.40 -0.25 -1.92
C LEU A 141 -23.91 -1.34 -2.85
N GLY A 142 -23.06 -2.28 -3.24
CA GLY A 142 -23.40 -3.34 -4.17
C GLY A 142 -22.17 -4.02 -4.74
N GLY A 143 -22.34 -4.76 -5.82
CA GLY A 143 -21.25 -5.48 -6.46
C GLY A 143 -21.77 -6.55 -7.41
N ASP A 144 -20.96 -7.57 -7.65
CA ASP A 144 -21.27 -8.71 -8.51
C ASP A 144 -20.76 -10.02 -7.88
N THR A 145 -21.30 -11.15 -8.34
CA THR A 145 -20.86 -12.48 -7.92
C THR A 145 -20.76 -13.40 -9.14
N LYS A 146 -19.60 -14.04 -9.27
CA LYS A 146 -19.38 -15.08 -10.27
C LYS A 146 -18.98 -16.38 -9.57
N VAL A 147 -19.40 -17.50 -10.13
CA VAL A 147 -18.97 -18.82 -9.68
C VAL A 147 -18.21 -19.47 -10.82
N VAL A 148 -17.04 -19.99 -10.52
CA VAL A 148 -16.19 -20.76 -11.45
C VAL A 148 -16.18 -22.22 -11.04
N GLU A 149 -15.76 -23.10 -11.95
CA GLU A 149 -15.70 -24.53 -11.72
C GLU A 149 -14.68 -24.88 -10.62
N HIS A 150 -14.89 -26.04 -9.99
CA HIS A 150 -13.94 -26.57 -9.00
C HIS A 150 -12.51 -26.70 -9.58
N GLY A 151 -11.51 -26.24 -8.85
CA GLY A 151 -10.12 -26.21 -9.26
C GLY A 151 -9.73 -25.00 -10.13
N MET A 152 -10.66 -24.07 -10.42
CA MET A 152 -10.39 -22.86 -11.22
C MET A 152 -10.20 -21.60 -10.39
N ALA A 153 -10.39 -21.68 -9.09
CA ALA A 153 -10.03 -20.66 -8.11
C ALA A 153 -9.44 -21.35 -6.88
N ASP A 154 -9.16 -20.58 -5.83
CA ASP A 154 -8.63 -21.09 -4.58
C ASP A 154 -9.59 -20.72 -3.44
N GLY A 155 -10.80 -21.27 -3.53
CA GLY A 155 -11.93 -20.97 -2.69
C GLY A 155 -12.63 -19.69 -3.12
N MET A 156 -12.06 -18.51 -2.88
CA MET A 156 -12.62 -17.24 -3.32
C MET A 156 -11.55 -16.18 -3.59
N TYR A 157 -11.88 -15.27 -4.50
CA TYR A 157 -11.19 -14.00 -4.70
C TYR A 157 -12.18 -12.86 -4.52
N VAL A 158 -11.69 -11.74 -4.00
CA VAL A 158 -12.49 -10.54 -3.78
C VAL A 158 -11.87 -9.39 -4.53
N SER A 159 -12.67 -8.59 -5.22
CA SER A 159 -12.25 -7.30 -5.73
C SER A 159 -13.17 -6.23 -5.16
N THR A 160 -12.56 -5.14 -4.67
CA THR A 160 -13.28 -3.99 -4.13
C THR A 160 -12.97 -2.74 -4.95
N PHE A 161 -13.98 -1.89 -5.07
CA PHE A 161 -13.87 -0.57 -5.67
C PHE A 161 -14.28 0.47 -4.62
N GLY A 162 -13.46 1.49 -4.43
CA GLY A 162 -13.69 2.54 -3.46
C GLY A 162 -13.84 3.92 -4.09
N ILE A 163 -14.68 4.75 -3.48
CA ILE A 163 -14.82 6.17 -3.82
C ILE A 163 -14.71 7.02 -2.55
N GLY A 164 -14.02 8.16 -2.66
CA GLY A 164 -13.84 9.12 -1.59
C GLY A 164 -13.81 10.56 -2.08
N THR A 165 -13.83 11.51 -1.16
CA THR A 165 -13.62 12.93 -1.46
C THR A 165 -12.27 13.39 -0.94
N VAL A 166 -11.45 13.96 -1.82
CA VAL A 166 -10.14 14.49 -1.46
C VAL A 166 -10.30 15.76 -0.63
N ASP A 167 -9.56 15.87 0.47
CA ASP A 167 -9.50 17.10 1.28
C ASP A 167 -8.91 18.24 0.43
N ALA A 168 -9.61 19.35 0.35
CA ALA A 168 -9.23 20.48 -0.49
C ALA A 168 -7.89 21.15 -0.07
N ARG A 169 -7.44 20.90 1.16
CA ARG A 169 -6.18 21.43 1.70
C ARG A 169 -4.95 20.61 1.24
N VAL A 170 -5.18 19.36 0.81
CA VAL A 170 -4.11 18.40 0.48
C VAL A 170 -3.56 18.65 -0.92
N ARG A 171 -2.23 18.61 -1.02
CA ARG A 171 -1.50 18.65 -2.30
C ARG A 171 -0.43 17.55 -2.30
N LEU A 172 -0.88 16.30 -2.36
CA LEU A 172 0.02 15.15 -2.43
C LEU A 172 0.55 15.02 -3.86
N ASP A 173 1.84 15.28 -4.01
CA ASP A 173 2.54 15.21 -5.28
C ASP A 173 3.99 14.81 -5.03
N PRO A 174 4.50 13.73 -5.67
CA PRO A 174 5.91 13.35 -5.60
C PRO A 174 6.88 14.50 -5.95
N GLU A 175 6.47 15.43 -6.83
CA GLU A 175 7.28 16.60 -7.18
C GLU A 175 7.32 17.67 -6.05
N SER A 176 6.46 17.56 -5.04
CA SER A 176 6.38 18.52 -3.94
C SER A 176 7.41 18.28 -2.83
N ILE A 177 8.07 17.08 -2.78
CA ILE A 177 9.10 16.78 -1.79
C ILE A 177 10.30 17.70 -1.92
N ARG A 178 10.96 17.98 -0.80
CA ARG A 178 12.13 18.87 -0.73
C ARG A 178 13.21 18.26 0.18
N PRO A 179 14.49 18.58 -0.05
CA PRO A 179 15.55 18.19 0.87
C PRO A 179 15.26 18.68 2.28
N GLY A 180 15.41 17.79 3.26
CA GLY A 180 15.08 18.02 4.66
C GLY A 180 13.68 17.57 5.06
N ASP A 181 12.76 17.28 4.12
CA ASP A 181 11.47 16.67 4.45
C ASP A 181 11.68 15.32 5.13
N ARG A 182 10.79 14.99 6.07
CA ARG A 182 10.88 13.82 6.94
C ARG A 182 9.99 12.70 6.46
N VAL A 183 10.53 11.47 6.46
CA VAL A 183 9.80 10.26 6.13
C VAL A 183 9.28 9.64 7.42
N LEU A 184 7.98 9.72 7.65
CA LEU A 184 7.30 9.12 8.80
C LEU A 184 6.72 7.75 8.41
N LEU A 185 6.72 6.85 9.38
CA LEU A 185 6.06 5.54 9.31
C LEU A 185 5.11 5.40 10.48
N SER A 186 3.88 4.98 10.23
CA SER A 186 2.77 4.97 11.19
C SER A 186 2.87 3.90 12.28
N GLY A 187 3.72 2.88 12.11
CA GLY A 187 3.89 1.79 13.09
C GLY A 187 4.79 0.66 12.61
N PRO A 188 4.78 -0.50 13.28
CA PRO A 188 5.64 -1.64 12.96
C PRO A 188 5.43 -2.17 11.56
N ILE A 189 6.52 -2.69 10.95
CA ILE A 189 6.51 -3.27 9.62
C ILE A 189 6.79 -4.77 9.63
N GLY A 190 6.28 -5.45 8.59
CA GLY A 190 6.50 -6.86 8.32
C GLY A 190 5.49 -7.80 8.98
N ASP A 191 4.63 -7.31 9.86
CA ASP A 191 3.68 -8.12 10.63
C ASP A 191 2.73 -8.89 9.70
N HIS A 192 2.16 -8.23 8.67
CA HIS A 192 1.24 -8.89 7.75
C HIS A 192 1.94 -9.99 6.96
N GLY A 193 2.97 -9.66 6.19
CA GLY A 193 3.58 -10.62 5.28
C GLY A 193 4.17 -11.83 6.01
N ILE A 194 4.81 -11.64 7.16
CA ILE A 194 5.32 -12.76 7.98
C ILE A 194 4.17 -13.57 8.58
N THR A 195 3.08 -12.93 9.04
CA THR A 195 1.90 -13.67 9.52
C THR A 195 1.32 -14.58 8.44
N ILE A 196 1.14 -14.08 7.21
CA ILE A 196 0.63 -14.89 6.10
C ILE A 196 1.59 -16.05 5.77
N LEU A 197 2.89 -15.79 5.75
CA LEU A 197 3.90 -16.82 5.50
C LEU A 197 3.81 -17.96 6.54
N LEU A 198 3.72 -17.61 7.82
CA LEU A 198 3.60 -18.61 8.90
C LEU A 198 2.23 -19.31 8.85
N ALA A 199 1.15 -18.62 8.54
CA ALA A 199 -0.21 -19.17 8.46
C ALA A 199 -0.36 -20.23 7.34
N ARG A 200 0.52 -20.26 6.36
CA ARG A 200 0.55 -21.30 5.32
C ARG A 200 0.98 -22.67 5.85
N GLY A 201 1.67 -22.72 6.99
CA GLY A 201 2.13 -23.95 7.59
C GLY A 201 3.22 -24.68 6.79
N GLU A 202 3.84 -24.03 5.81
CA GLU A 202 4.90 -24.60 4.98
C GLU A 202 6.26 -24.59 5.70
N LEU A 203 6.38 -23.82 6.77
CA LEU A 203 7.57 -23.70 7.59
C LEU A 203 7.31 -24.28 8.98
N ALA A 204 8.30 -24.99 9.54
CA ALA A 204 8.26 -25.48 10.92
C ALA A 204 8.57 -24.34 11.93
N LEU A 205 7.92 -23.20 11.75
CA LEU A 205 8.04 -22.01 12.59
C LEU A 205 6.67 -21.63 13.12
N GLU A 206 6.57 -21.43 14.42
CA GLU A 206 5.37 -20.92 15.10
C GLU A 206 5.72 -19.62 15.81
N ALA A 207 4.88 -18.61 15.68
CA ALA A 207 5.00 -17.36 16.41
C ALA A 207 3.60 -16.81 16.72
N ASP A 208 3.45 -16.16 17.87
CA ASP A 208 2.23 -15.39 18.21
C ASP A 208 2.30 -14.03 17.52
N LEU A 209 2.17 -14.07 16.19
CA LEU A 209 2.19 -12.91 15.33
C LEU A 209 0.82 -12.77 14.65
N ARG A 210 0.37 -11.54 14.50
CA ARG A 210 -0.91 -11.19 13.88
C ARG A 210 -0.70 -10.16 12.79
N SER A 211 -1.48 -10.27 11.73
CA SER A 211 -1.54 -9.26 10.68
C SER A 211 -1.89 -7.89 11.26
N ASP A 212 -1.28 -6.86 10.70
CA ASP A 212 -1.55 -5.46 11.00
C ASP A 212 -2.77 -4.89 10.25
N THR A 213 -3.51 -5.72 9.50
CA THR A 213 -4.63 -5.24 8.67
C THR A 213 -5.62 -4.40 9.46
N ARG A 214 -5.78 -3.16 9.05
CA ARG A 214 -6.69 -2.16 9.63
C ARG A 214 -6.91 -1.00 8.67
N SER A 215 -7.97 -0.23 8.88
CA SER A 215 -8.12 1.07 8.20
C SER A 215 -7.13 2.09 8.77
N VAL A 216 -6.36 2.74 7.89
CA VAL A 216 -5.47 3.84 8.26
C VAL A 216 -6.15 5.21 8.19
N TRP A 217 -7.41 5.27 7.72
CA TRP A 217 -8.14 6.53 7.58
C TRP A 217 -8.16 7.39 8.85
N PRO A 218 -8.45 6.86 10.07
CA PRO A 218 -8.49 7.70 11.27
C PRO A 218 -7.16 8.41 11.55
N TYR A 219 -6.02 7.76 11.27
CA TYR A 219 -4.70 8.36 11.46
C TYR A 219 -4.41 9.43 10.42
N VAL A 220 -4.77 9.16 9.16
CA VAL A 220 -4.62 10.12 8.08
C VAL A 220 -5.53 11.32 8.31
N GLU A 221 -6.80 11.12 8.69
CA GLU A 221 -7.73 12.20 9.03
C GLU A 221 -7.15 13.13 10.11
N ALA A 222 -6.59 12.56 11.20
CA ALA A 222 -5.96 13.33 12.25
C ALA A 222 -4.74 14.13 11.75
N LEU A 223 -3.92 13.56 10.87
CA LEU A 223 -2.80 14.29 10.25
C LEU A 223 -3.29 15.41 9.32
N LEU A 224 -4.35 15.17 8.55
CA LEU A 224 -4.95 16.20 7.68
C LEU A 224 -5.56 17.36 8.47
N GLU A 225 -6.14 17.07 9.61
CA GLU A 225 -6.65 18.12 10.52
C GLU A 225 -5.51 18.96 11.10
N LEU A 226 -4.39 18.31 11.45
CA LEU A 226 -3.25 18.98 12.05
C LEU A 226 -2.42 19.79 11.05
N CYS A 227 -2.01 19.17 9.93
CA CYS A 227 -0.94 19.70 9.08
C CYS A 227 -1.09 19.36 7.58
N ALA A 228 -2.32 19.35 7.04
CA ALA A 228 -2.58 18.97 5.65
C ALA A 228 -1.67 19.67 4.62
N ALA A 229 -1.34 20.96 4.83
CA ALA A 229 -0.49 21.75 3.93
C ALA A 229 1.00 21.34 3.99
N ASP A 230 1.42 20.68 5.05
CA ASP A 230 2.81 20.24 5.27
C ASP A 230 3.06 18.81 4.84
N ILE A 231 2.01 18.04 4.53
CA ILE A 231 2.13 16.70 3.98
C ILE A 231 2.41 16.81 2.48
N ARG A 232 3.52 16.21 2.03
CA ARG A 232 3.96 16.20 0.63
C ARG A 232 3.47 14.98 -0.13
N TRP A 233 3.49 13.84 0.55
CA TRP A 233 3.18 12.56 -0.04
C TRP A 233 2.80 11.55 1.05
N MET A 234 1.93 10.60 0.72
CA MET A 234 1.59 9.44 1.55
C MET A 234 1.45 8.20 0.68
N ARG A 235 1.70 7.03 1.24
CA ARG A 235 1.55 5.71 0.61
C ARG A 235 1.43 4.62 1.66
N ASP A 236 0.63 3.61 1.42
CA ASP A 236 0.69 2.37 2.19
C ASP A 236 1.75 1.42 1.61
N PRO A 237 2.64 0.88 2.44
CA PRO A 237 3.72 0.00 1.99
C PRO A 237 3.24 -1.46 1.91
N THR A 238 2.29 -1.75 1.01
CA THR A 238 1.75 -3.07 0.73
C THR A 238 2.79 -3.97 0.02
N ARG A 239 2.49 -4.53 -1.13
CA ARG A 239 3.42 -5.42 -1.85
C ARG A 239 4.74 -4.76 -2.19
N GLY A 240 5.83 -5.46 -1.86
CA GLY A 240 7.20 -4.92 -2.00
C GLY A 240 7.59 -3.95 -0.89
N GLY A 241 6.71 -3.69 0.08
CA GLY A 241 6.98 -3.00 1.34
C GLY A 241 7.45 -1.56 1.21
N VAL A 242 8.09 -1.09 2.26
CA VAL A 242 8.69 0.26 2.36
C VAL A 242 9.70 0.52 1.23
N ALA A 243 10.47 -0.50 0.86
CA ALA A 243 11.46 -0.39 -0.20
C ALA A 243 10.84 0.00 -1.54
N THR A 244 9.76 -0.67 -1.94
CA THR A 244 9.05 -0.36 -3.19
C THR A 244 8.43 1.02 -3.13
N ALA A 245 7.67 1.34 -2.08
CA ALA A 245 6.98 2.62 -1.93
C ALA A 245 7.94 3.82 -2.01
N LEU A 246 9.09 3.76 -1.33
CA LEU A 246 10.08 4.84 -1.36
C LEU A 246 10.83 4.94 -2.70
N ASN A 247 11.12 3.82 -3.36
CA ASN A 247 11.74 3.86 -4.69
C ASN A 247 10.80 4.42 -5.76
N GLU A 248 9.50 4.12 -5.67
CA GLU A 248 8.49 4.72 -6.56
C GLU A 248 8.37 6.24 -6.34
N LEU A 249 8.42 6.70 -5.10
CA LEU A 249 8.39 8.13 -4.78
C LEU A 249 9.54 8.90 -5.46
N ILE A 250 10.76 8.33 -5.44
CA ILE A 250 11.95 9.03 -5.94
C ILE A 250 12.29 8.69 -7.40
N ASP A 251 11.51 7.87 -8.07
CA ASP A 251 11.77 7.54 -9.48
C ASP A 251 11.69 8.80 -10.37
N GLY A 252 12.80 9.12 -11.00
CA GLY A 252 12.94 10.34 -11.78
C GLY A 252 13.07 11.63 -10.95
N SER A 253 13.06 11.55 -9.61
CA SER A 253 13.24 12.70 -8.73
C SER A 253 14.67 13.25 -8.79
N PRO A 254 14.86 14.58 -8.66
CA PRO A 254 16.18 15.17 -8.48
C PRO A 254 16.77 14.93 -7.08
N TYR A 255 16.04 14.25 -6.21
CA TYR A 255 16.40 13.97 -4.81
C TYR A 255 16.55 12.47 -4.58
N GLY A 256 17.06 12.10 -3.39
CA GLY A 256 17.06 10.74 -2.86
C GLY A 256 16.52 10.72 -1.43
N ILE A 257 16.52 9.54 -0.83
CA ILE A 257 16.08 9.33 0.55
C ILE A 257 17.19 8.63 1.32
N ALA A 258 17.52 9.15 2.51
CA ALA A 258 18.27 8.44 3.53
C ALA A 258 17.29 7.81 4.51
N LEU A 259 17.31 6.48 4.61
CA LEU A 259 16.48 5.70 5.52
C LEU A 259 17.33 5.24 6.69
N PHE A 260 16.91 5.55 7.92
CA PHE A 260 17.60 5.20 9.15
C PHE A 260 17.19 3.80 9.61
N GLU A 261 18.04 2.80 9.39
CA GLU A 261 17.68 1.39 9.63
C GLU A 261 17.36 1.10 11.11
N GLU A 262 18.00 1.82 12.05
CA GLU A 262 17.74 1.68 13.48
C GLU A 262 16.40 2.27 13.93
N ALA A 263 15.87 3.22 13.18
CA ALA A 263 14.58 3.83 13.46
C ALA A 263 13.40 2.98 12.99
N LEU A 264 13.65 1.88 12.25
CA LEU A 264 12.59 1.01 11.76
C LEU A 264 11.91 0.28 12.93
N PRO A 265 10.60 0.47 13.14
CA PRO A 265 9.86 -0.22 14.16
C PRO A 265 9.52 -1.63 13.67
N VAL A 266 10.28 -2.62 14.09
CA VAL A 266 10.11 -4.03 13.73
C VAL A 266 9.85 -4.83 15.01
N ASN A 267 8.89 -5.73 14.99
CA ASN A 267 8.62 -6.65 16.08
C ASN A 267 9.71 -7.73 16.13
N ASP A 268 10.11 -8.18 17.31
CA ASP A 268 11.19 -9.15 17.48
C ASP A 268 10.91 -10.48 16.76
N MET A 269 9.64 -10.93 16.74
CA MET A 269 9.23 -12.13 16.01
C MET A 269 9.40 -11.97 14.51
N VAL A 270 9.06 -10.79 13.96
CA VAL A 270 9.27 -10.47 12.54
C VAL A 270 10.76 -10.43 12.23
N ARG A 271 11.56 -9.79 13.09
CA ARG A 271 13.02 -9.72 12.94
C ARG A 271 13.63 -11.11 12.92
N GLY A 272 13.28 -11.95 13.90
CA GLY A 272 13.78 -13.33 13.97
C GLY A 272 13.36 -14.18 12.76
N ALA A 273 12.12 -14.05 12.30
CA ALA A 273 11.66 -14.74 11.09
C ALA A 273 12.42 -14.28 9.84
N CYS A 274 12.62 -12.97 9.67
CA CYS A 274 13.39 -12.42 8.55
C CYS A 274 14.85 -12.90 8.57
N GLU A 275 15.50 -12.92 9.74
CA GLU A 275 16.88 -13.41 9.89
C GLU A 275 16.99 -14.90 9.54
N LEU A 276 16.07 -15.74 10.01
CA LEU A 276 16.05 -17.17 9.72
C LEU A 276 15.82 -17.49 8.23
N LEU A 277 15.01 -16.68 7.57
CA LEU A 277 14.60 -16.89 6.18
C LEU A 277 15.44 -16.11 5.17
N GLY A 278 16.37 -15.27 5.63
CA GLY A 278 17.16 -14.40 4.77
C GLY A 278 16.34 -13.32 4.06
N LEU A 279 15.26 -12.86 4.68
CA LEU A 279 14.39 -11.82 4.16
C LEU A 279 14.79 -10.45 4.70
N ASP A 280 14.67 -9.41 3.87
CA ASP A 280 14.78 -8.03 4.32
C ASP A 280 13.38 -7.47 4.62
N VAL A 281 13.15 -7.06 5.86
CA VAL A 281 11.86 -6.56 6.35
C VAL A 281 11.33 -5.37 5.53
N LEU A 282 12.22 -4.59 4.93
CA LEU A 282 11.84 -3.46 4.07
C LEU A 282 11.03 -3.87 2.82
N HIS A 283 11.10 -5.13 2.43
CA HIS A 283 10.37 -5.67 1.27
C HIS A 283 9.10 -6.45 1.67
N ILE A 284 8.83 -6.57 2.96
CA ILE A 284 7.67 -7.31 3.47
C ILE A 284 6.44 -6.40 3.42
N ALA A 285 5.33 -6.96 2.96
CA ALA A 285 4.06 -6.25 2.84
C ALA A 285 3.43 -5.93 4.20
N ASN A 286 2.73 -4.79 4.24
CA ASN A 286 1.99 -4.28 5.39
C ASN A 286 0.58 -3.89 4.94
N GLU A 287 -0.44 -4.14 5.74
CA GLU A 287 -1.84 -3.89 5.37
C GLU A 287 -2.56 -2.95 6.34
N GLY A 288 -1.82 -2.36 7.28
CA GLY A 288 -2.35 -1.43 8.27
C GLY A 288 -1.38 -0.31 8.63
N GLN A 289 -0.35 -0.10 7.80
CA GLN A 289 0.63 0.97 7.97
C GLN A 289 0.64 1.91 6.77
N PHE A 290 1.16 3.12 6.96
CA PHE A 290 1.40 4.06 5.89
C PHE A 290 2.69 4.86 6.13
N LEU A 291 3.22 5.34 5.03
CA LEU A 291 4.32 6.29 4.96
C LEU A 291 3.75 7.70 4.71
N ALA A 292 4.32 8.70 5.35
CA ALA A 292 4.05 10.11 5.06
C ALA A 292 5.35 10.89 4.94
N VAL A 293 5.49 11.68 3.88
CA VAL A 293 6.57 12.67 3.78
C VAL A 293 6.00 14.02 4.19
N VAL A 294 6.60 14.59 5.23
CA VAL A 294 6.14 15.86 5.83
C VAL A 294 7.25 16.91 5.87
N ALA A 295 6.86 18.18 5.86
CA ALA A 295 7.80 19.28 6.09
C ALA A 295 8.49 19.12 7.46
N PRO A 296 9.79 19.52 7.62
CA PRO A 296 10.54 19.32 8.87
C PRO A 296 9.85 19.91 10.10
N GLY A 297 9.18 21.06 9.93
CA GLY A 297 8.48 21.75 11.03
C GLY A 297 7.21 21.04 11.53
N ALA A 298 6.69 20.05 10.77
CA ALA A 298 5.51 19.28 11.13
C ALA A 298 5.84 17.94 11.80
N GLU A 299 7.09 17.49 11.78
CA GLU A 299 7.53 16.16 12.24
C GLU A 299 7.05 15.83 13.65
N ASP A 300 7.44 16.66 14.63
CA ASP A 300 7.18 16.39 16.04
C ASP A 300 5.68 16.34 16.35
N ALA A 301 4.91 17.28 15.80
CA ALA A 301 3.47 17.35 16.01
C ALA A 301 2.74 16.19 15.33
N ALA A 302 3.15 15.80 14.11
CA ALA A 302 2.62 14.66 13.39
C ALA A 302 2.87 13.35 14.15
N LEU A 303 4.10 13.12 14.61
CA LEU A 303 4.45 11.93 15.41
C LEU A 303 3.71 11.90 16.74
N ALA A 304 3.58 13.03 17.43
CA ALA A 304 2.83 13.11 18.68
C ALA A 304 1.35 12.75 18.47
N THR A 305 0.74 13.24 17.38
CA THR A 305 -0.63 12.92 17.00
C THR A 305 -0.81 11.43 16.71
N LEU A 306 0.06 10.84 15.88
CA LEU A 306 -0.01 9.41 15.57
C LEU A 306 0.18 8.54 16.83
N ARG A 307 1.17 8.87 17.67
CA ARG A 307 1.48 8.10 18.89
C ARG A 307 0.39 8.16 19.95
N ALA A 308 -0.43 9.20 19.96
CA ALA A 308 -1.57 9.31 20.85
C ALA A 308 -2.77 8.42 20.44
N MET A 309 -2.74 7.85 19.24
CA MET A 309 -3.82 6.99 18.74
C MET A 309 -3.53 5.51 19.01
N PRO A 310 -4.57 4.71 19.36
CA PRO A 310 -4.40 3.27 19.58
C PRO A 310 -3.76 2.58 18.36
N GLY A 311 -2.64 1.85 18.57
CA GLY A 311 -1.88 1.19 17.49
C GLY A 311 -0.93 2.10 16.71
N GLY A 312 -0.83 3.39 17.07
CA GLY A 312 0.12 4.34 16.53
C GLY A 312 1.31 4.64 17.45
N GLU A 313 1.38 3.98 18.62
CA GLU A 313 2.36 4.26 19.68
C GLU A 313 3.81 4.15 19.21
N ARG A 314 4.04 3.34 18.17
CA ARG A 314 5.36 3.11 17.58
C ARG A 314 5.61 3.90 16.30
N ALA A 315 4.77 4.89 15.98
CA ALA A 315 5.01 5.79 14.86
C ALA A 315 6.36 6.51 15.02
N THR A 316 7.13 6.60 13.95
CA THR A 316 8.51 7.14 14.02
C THR A 316 8.93 7.78 12.71
N CYS A 317 9.92 8.66 12.77
CA CYS A 317 10.63 9.17 11.62
C CYS A 317 11.70 8.14 11.22
N ILE A 318 11.57 7.58 10.03
CA ILE A 318 12.48 6.55 9.50
C ILE A 318 13.49 7.10 8.50
N GLY A 319 13.44 8.38 8.15
CA GLY A 319 14.35 8.91 7.15
C GLY A 319 14.09 10.36 6.77
N GLU A 320 14.88 10.82 5.83
CA GLU A 320 14.75 12.18 5.28
C GLU A 320 15.05 12.24 3.79
N VAL A 321 14.46 13.22 3.11
CA VAL A 321 14.76 13.55 1.72
C VAL A 321 16.09 14.31 1.65
N ARG A 322 16.99 13.89 0.73
CA ARG A 322 18.32 14.48 0.53
C ARG A 322 18.56 14.91 -0.91
N THR A 323 19.46 15.84 -1.11
CA THR A 323 19.89 16.25 -2.46
C THR A 323 20.69 15.17 -3.19
N GLU A 324 21.42 14.34 -2.45
CA GLU A 324 22.27 13.28 -3.02
C GLU A 324 22.20 12.01 -2.13
N PRO A 325 22.35 10.83 -2.74
CA PRO A 325 22.42 10.58 -4.17
C PRO A 325 21.01 10.64 -4.80
N ARG A 326 20.89 11.19 -6.01
CA ARG A 326 19.61 11.37 -6.70
C ARG A 326 18.98 10.04 -7.09
N ALA A 327 17.65 9.98 -7.04
CA ALA A 327 16.85 8.83 -7.44
C ALA A 327 17.33 7.51 -6.79
N ARG A 328 17.74 7.58 -5.51
CA ARG A 328 18.18 6.41 -4.72
C ARG A 328 17.63 6.48 -3.31
N VAL A 329 17.27 5.31 -2.78
CA VAL A 329 17.03 5.09 -1.36
C VAL A 329 18.28 4.45 -0.77
N LEU A 330 18.84 5.09 0.25
CA LEU A 330 19.99 4.57 0.99
C LEU A 330 19.58 4.18 2.41
N GLY A 331 19.77 2.93 2.79
CA GLY A 331 19.76 2.52 4.19
C GLY A 331 21.05 3.01 4.88
N VAL A 332 20.89 3.68 6.00
CA VAL A 332 21.97 4.20 6.83
C VAL A 332 21.98 3.44 8.15
N SER A 333 23.07 2.73 8.44
CA SER A 333 23.23 2.00 9.69
C SER A 333 23.77 2.91 10.80
N SER A 334 23.64 2.49 12.07
CA SER A 334 24.20 3.16 13.26
C SER A 334 25.68 3.47 13.18
N PHE A 335 26.42 2.62 12.46
CA PHE A 335 27.88 2.79 12.31
C PHE A 335 28.25 3.71 11.13
N GLY A 336 27.25 4.35 10.49
CA GLY A 336 27.46 5.25 9.35
C GLY A 336 27.70 4.52 8.01
N GLY A 337 27.60 3.17 7.99
CA GLY A 337 27.59 2.40 6.74
C GLY A 337 26.33 2.68 5.94
N THR A 338 26.43 2.64 4.62
CA THR A 338 25.28 2.83 3.72
C THR A 338 25.14 1.66 2.76
N ARG A 339 23.88 1.27 2.48
CA ARG A 339 23.52 0.31 1.41
C ARG A 339 22.43 0.88 0.54
N VAL A 340 22.44 0.54 -0.74
CA VAL A 340 21.32 0.88 -1.63
C VAL A 340 20.15 -0.04 -1.33
N ILE A 341 18.97 0.56 -1.12
CA ILE A 341 17.70 -0.15 -1.01
C ILE A 341 17.01 -0.02 -2.35
N ASP A 342 16.81 -1.14 -3.05
CA ASP A 342 16.22 -1.18 -4.39
C ASP A 342 14.93 -2.03 -4.38
N MET A 343 14.09 -1.86 -5.39
CA MET A 343 12.92 -2.72 -5.60
C MET A 343 13.33 -4.13 -6.01
N LEU A 344 12.66 -5.13 -5.47
CA LEU A 344 12.86 -6.52 -5.91
C LEU A 344 12.34 -6.74 -7.33
N VAL A 345 12.90 -7.73 -8.01
CA VAL A 345 12.42 -8.16 -9.33
C VAL A 345 11.19 -9.06 -9.20
N GLY A 346 11.19 -9.93 -8.19
CA GLY A 346 10.12 -10.88 -7.87
C GLY A 346 9.50 -10.60 -6.50
N ASP A 347 8.60 -11.48 -6.09
CA ASP A 347 7.93 -11.42 -4.79
C ASP A 347 8.53 -12.49 -3.88
N PRO A 348 9.11 -12.10 -2.74
CA PRO A 348 9.56 -13.07 -1.75
C PRO A 348 8.39 -13.80 -1.09
N LEU A 349 7.19 -13.19 -1.09
CA LEU A 349 6.00 -13.69 -0.42
C LEU A 349 4.76 -13.56 -1.34
N PRO A 350 4.58 -14.42 -2.34
CA PRO A 350 3.45 -14.31 -3.26
C PRO A 350 2.10 -14.53 -2.54
N ARG A 351 1.02 -13.93 -3.06
CA ARG A 351 -0.36 -14.08 -2.59
C ARG A 351 -0.55 -13.75 -1.10
N ILE A 352 -0.04 -12.61 -0.68
CA ILE A 352 -0.19 -12.11 0.69
C ILE A 352 -1.39 -11.17 0.85
N CYS A 353 -1.90 -10.63 -0.24
CA CYS A 353 -3.10 -9.78 -0.27
C CYS A 353 -4.06 -10.17 -1.40
#